data_30abb89b891ab09ec32f82ce114b370c
#
_entry.id   30abb89b891ab09ec32f82ce114b370c
#
_cell.length_a   1.000
_cell.length_b   1.000
_cell.length_c   1.000
_cell.angle_alpha   90.00
_cell.angle_beta   90.00
_cell.angle_gamma   90.00
#
_symmetry.space_group_name_H-M   'P 1'
#
loop_
_entity.id
_entity.type
_entity.pdbx_description
1 polymer ?
#
loop_
_entity_poly.entity_id
_entity_poly.type
_entity_poly.pdbx_seq_one_letter_code
_entity_poly.pdbx_strand_id
1 'polypeptide(L)'
;MKSYHILNCDNQQKIADSLYGYYTGITANKKLKNFWNNLSREEIQDYFSIPNNPTKAWFEELGLKVRDMSFTIYNENISTDIHRDEPPVIAKINFPVLNTSDTYNVWFDDHSTEIDRVECDRPIVLRSDILHTVEIGETACYPRLQFSFCFYNEPLHLLK
;
A
#
# COMPACT_ATOMS: atom_id res chain seq x y z
N MET A 1 3.83 10.50 17.79
CA MET A 1 2.93 9.93 16.76
C MET A 1 3.53 8.61 16.30
N LYS A 2 2.73 7.57 16.23
CA LYS A 2 3.19 6.23 15.81
C LYS A 2 3.61 6.22 14.34
N SER A 3 4.50 5.30 13.99
CA SER A 3 4.91 5.07 12.59
C SER A 3 3.79 4.46 11.75
N TYR A 4 2.92 3.69 12.39
CA TYR A 4 1.79 3.03 11.72
C TYR A 4 0.65 2.70 12.67
N HIS A 5 -0.49 2.35 12.10
CA HIS A 5 -1.62 1.72 12.79
C HIS A 5 -2.27 0.67 11.90
N ILE A 6 -2.54 -0.51 12.44
CA ILE A 6 -3.25 -1.57 11.72
C ILE A 6 -4.72 -1.20 11.65
N LEU A 7 -5.27 -1.18 10.43
CA LEU A 7 -6.66 -0.81 10.21
C LEU A 7 -7.58 -2.02 10.31
N ASN A 8 -8.71 -1.83 10.96
CA ASN A 8 -9.77 -2.83 10.93
C ASN A 8 -10.44 -2.82 9.55
N CYS A 9 -10.51 -3.98 8.92
CA CYS A 9 -11.10 -4.14 7.61
C CYS A 9 -11.82 -5.48 7.52
N ASP A 10 -13.11 -5.49 7.78
CA ASP A 10 -13.91 -6.73 7.79
C ASP A 10 -13.99 -7.39 6.41
N ASN A 11 -13.85 -6.60 5.34
CA ASN A 11 -13.91 -7.06 3.96
C ASN A 11 -12.52 -7.16 3.30
N GLN A 12 -11.47 -7.40 4.08
CA GLN A 12 -10.10 -7.40 3.56
C GLN A 12 -9.92 -8.29 2.34
N GLN A 13 -10.39 -9.54 2.38
CA GLN A 13 -10.25 -10.47 1.26
C GLN A 13 -11.04 -10.02 0.03
N LYS A 14 -12.22 -9.49 0.22
CA LYS A 14 -13.07 -8.98 -0.87
C LYS A 14 -12.42 -7.78 -1.56
N ILE A 15 -11.80 -6.88 -0.80
CA ILE A 15 -11.04 -5.76 -1.35
C ILE A 15 -9.79 -6.26 -2.08
N ALA A 16 -9.04 -7.19 -1.50
CA ALA A 16 -7.87 -7.79 -2.13
C ALA A 16 -8.23 -8.44 -3.48
N ASP A 17 -9.32 -9.19 -3.54
CA ASP A 17 -9.81 -9.82 -4.77
C ASP A 17 -10.20 -8.78 -5.83
N SER A 18 -10.85 -7.69 -5.42
CA SER A 18 -11.22 -6.59 -6.30
C SER A 18 -9.98 -5.89 -6.90
N LEU A 19 -8.99 -5.61 -6.06
CA LEU A 19 -7.73 -5.00 -6.50
C LEU A 19 -6.93 -5.93 -7.41
N TYR A 20 -6.88 -7.22 -7.09
CA TYR A 20 -6.19 -8.20 -7.92
C TYR A 20 -6.84 -8.36 -9.28
N GLY A 21 -8.17 -8.42 -9.35
CA GLY A 21 -8.91 -8.48 -10.61
C GLY A 21 -8.63 -7.27 -11.50
N TYR A 22 -8.62 -6.07 -10.91
CA TYR A 22 -8.29 -4.85 -11.64
C TYR A 22 -6.82 -4.86 -12.11
N TYR A 23 -5.90 -5.24 -11.24
CA TYR A 23 -4.47 -5.38 -11.57
C TYR A 23 -4.25 -6.30 -12.76
N THR A 24 -4.85 -7.48 -12.78
CA THR A 24 -4.71 -8.43 -13.90
C THR A 24 -5.25 -7.87 -15.19
N GLY A 25 -6.34 -7.11 -15.15
CA GLY A 25 -6.93 -6.46 -16.32
C GLY A 25 -6.04 -5.38 -16.92
N ILE A 26 -5.51 -4.47 -16.11
CA ILE A 26 -4.68 -3.36 -16.60
C ILE A 26 -3.26 -3.80 -16.98
N THR A 27 -2.78 -4.92 -16.46
CA THR A 27 -1.40 -5.39 -16.71
C THR A 27 -1.30 -6.43 -17.83
N ALA A 28 -2.43 -6.92 -18.36
CA ALA A 28 -2.45 -7.95 -19.39
C ALA A 28 -1.62 -7.59 -20.63
N ASN A 29 -1.49 -6.30 -20.96
CA ASN A 29 -0.79 -5.80 -22.14
C ASN A 29 0.24 -4.70 -21.80
N LYS A 30 0.61 -4.53 -20.54
CA LYS A 30 1.60 -3.53 -20.11
C LYS A 30 2.90 -4.19 -19.69
N LYS A 31 4.02 -3.59 -20.09
CA LYS A 31 5.31 -3.89 -19.49
C LYS A 31 5.40 -3.20 -18.13
N LEU A 32 5.35 -3.97 -17.07
CA LEU A 32 5.44 -3.46 -15.71
C LEU A 32 6.87 -3.03 -15.37
N LYS A 33 6.98 -1.93 -14.65
CA LYS A 33 8.21 -1.60 -13.94
C LYS A 33 8.34 -2.56 -12.74
N ASN A 34 9.55 -3.02 -12.45
CA ASN A 34 9.81 -3.63 -11.16
C ASN A 34 9.56 -2.59 -10.07
N PHE A 35 8.96 -3.05 -8.96
CA PHE A 35 8.62 -2.28 -7.78
C PHE A 35 7.42 -1.37 -7.94
N TRP A 36 7.61 -0.08 -8.14
CA TRP A 36 6.58 0.95 -8.03
C TRP A 36 5.93 1.28 -9.37
N ASN A 37 4.61 1.19 -9.43
CA ASN A 37 3.81 1.54 -10.60
C ASN A 37 2.65 2.45 -10.21
N ASN A 38 2.66 3.68 -10.70
CA ASN A 38 1.55 4.62 -10.51
C ASN A 38 0.43 4.31 -11.50
N LEU A 39 -0.81 4.36 -11.02
CA LEU A 39 -1.98 4.39 -11.90
C LEU A 39 -2.20 5.80 -12.42
N SER A 40 -2.67 5.90 -13.67
CA SER A 40 -3.11 7.17 -14.25
C SER A 40 -4.40 7.66 -13.57
N ARG A 41 -4.70 8.94 -13.73
CA ARG A 41 -5.97 9.51 -13.25
C ARG A 41 -7.17 8.76 -13.82
N GLU A 42 -7.11 8.39 -15.08
CA GLU A 42 -8.15 7.63 -15.78
C GLU A 42 -8.31 6.22 -15.18
N GLU A 43 -7.20 5.50 -14.94
CA GLU A 43 -7.21 4.17 -14.31
C GLU A 43 -7.80 4.20 -12.90
N ILE A 44 -7.47 5.23 -12.11
CA ILE A 44 -8.04 5.42 -10.77
C ILE A 44 -9.55 5.64 -10.85
N GLN A 45 -10.01 6.50 -11.76
CA GLN A 45 -11.44 6.76 -11.97
C GLN A 45 -12.17 5.51 -12.43
N ASP A 46 -11.59 4.72 -13.34
CA ASP A 46 -12.18 3.47 -13.82
C ASP A 46 -12.35 2.47 -12.68
N TYR A 47 -11.33 2.31 -11.84
CA TYR A 47 -11.42 1.41 -10.69
C TYR A 47 -12.53 1.82 -9.73
N PHE A 48 -12.58 3.09 -9.31
CA PHE A 48 -13.57 3.58 -8.35
C PHE A 48 -14.97 3.76 -8.95
N SER A 49 -15.13 3.61 -10.26
CA SER A 49 -16.42 3.60 -10.96
C SER A 49 -17.04 2.21 -11.06
N ILE A 50 -16.33 1.17 -10.68
CA ILE A 50 -16.87 -0.20 -10.66
C ILE A 50 -18.04 -0.26 -9.68
N PRO A 51 -19.24 -0.74 -10.13
CA PRO A 51 -20.40 -0.84 -9.25
C PRO A 51 -20.12 -1.71 -8.01
N ASN A 52 -20.61 -1.28 -6.86
CA ASN A 52 -20.43 -1.97 -5.57
C ASN A 52 -18.96 -2.21 -5.21
N ASN A 53 -18.07 -1.29 -5.57
CA ASN A 53 -16.65 -1.39 -5.29
C ASN A 53 -16.41 -1.40 -3.77
N PRO A 54 -15.90 -2.50 -3.19
CA PRO A 54 -15.71 -2.64 -1.75
C PRO A 54 -14.62 -1.70 -1.21
N THR A 55 -13.63 -1.35 -2.01
CA THR A 55 -12.56 -0.43 -1.63
C THR A 55 -13.12 0.98 -1.47
N LYS A 56 -13.95 1.41 -2.40
CA LYS A 56 -14.63 2.70 -2.34
C LYS A 56 -15.49 2.81 -1.08
N ALA A 57 -16.29 1.79 -0.80
CA ALA A 57 -17.15 1.75 0.38
C ALA A 57 -16.34 1.85 1.68
N TRP A 58 -15.23 1.14 1.76
CA TRP A 58 -14.36 1.17 2.93
C TRP A 58 -13.71 2.53 3.15
N PHE A 59 -13.22 3.17 2.10
CA PHE A 59 -12.64 4.51 2.21
C PHE A 59 -13.69 5.57 2.56
N GLU A 60 -14.91 5.43 2.06
CA GLU A 60 -16.02 6.32 2.45
C GLU A 60 -16.34 6.21 3.95
N GLU A 61 -16.35 4.98 4.50
CA GLU A 61 -16.48 4.76 5.95
C GLU A 61 -15.38 5.44 6.76
N LEU A 62 -14.16 5.44 6.24
CA LEU A 62 -13.00 6.08 6.88
C LEU A 62 -12.97 7.61 6.66
N GLY A 63 -13.91 8.16 5.87
CA GLY A 63 -13.93 9.58 5.54
C GLY A 63 -12.80 10.02 4.62
N LEU A 64 -12.30 9.13 3.75
CA LEU A 64 -11.15 9.37 2.90
C LEU A 64 -11.53 9.44 1.42
N LYS A 65 -10.91 10.37 0.71
CA LYS A 65 -11.04 10.51 -0.74
C LYS A 65 -9.67 10.28 -1.40
N VAL A 66 -9.60 9.25 -2.24
CA VAL A 66 -8.36 8.88 -2.94
C VAL A 66 -7.93 9.96 -3.91
N ARG A 67 -6.66 10.37 -3.79
CA ARG A 67 -5.98 11.23 -4.74
C ARG A 67 -5.09 10.41 -5.68
N ASP A 68 -4.23 9.56 -5.12
CA ASP A 68 -3.28 8.74 -5.88
C ASP A 68 -3.41 7.27 -5.47
N MET A 69 -3.19 6.42 -6.44
CA MET A 69 -3.21 4.97 -6.29
C MET A 69 -2.03 4.38 -7.06
N SER A 70 -1.32 3.49 -6.42
CA SER A 70 -0.15 2.82 -6.98
C SER A 70 -0.08 1.39 -6.49
N PHE A 71 0.74 0.58 -7.12
CA PHE A 71 1.05 -0.75 -6.61
C PHE A 71 2.54 -1.03 -6.70
N THR A 72 3.02 -1.86 -5.80
CA THR A 72 4.37 -2.44 -5.84
C THR A 72 4.27 -3.92 -6.14
N ILE A 73 5.11 -4.39 -7.05
CA ILE A 73 5.21 -5.81 -7.38
C ILE A 73 6.67 -6.26 -7.26
N TYR A 74 6.88 -7.34 -6.51
CA TYR A 74 8.18 -7.97 -6.36
C TYR A 74 8.10 -9.39 -6.93
N ASN A 75 8.98 -9.70 -7.89
CA ASN A 75 9.07 -11.03 -8.49
C ASN A 75 10.21 -11.86 -7.89
N GLU A 76 11.02 -11.26 -7.06
CA GLU A 76 12.16 -11.87 -6.38
C GLU A 76 12.53 -11.08 -5.13
N ASN A 77 13.38 -11.63 -4.28
CA ASN A 77 13.88 -10.92 -3.11
C ASN A 77 14.86 -9.82 -3.54
N ILE A 78 14.37 -8.59 -3.60
CA ILE A 78 15.17 -7.41 -3.90
C ILE A 78 15.07 -6.45 -2.72
N SER A 79 16.22 -6.01 -2.22
CA SER A 79 16.29 -4.96 -1.20
C SER A 79 15.83 -3.63 -1.77
N THR A 80 14.96 -2.95 -1.04
CA THR A 80 14.61 -1.56 -1.32
C THR A 80 15.45 -0.62 -0.47
N ASP A 81 15.77 0.56 -1.02
CA ASP A 81 16.50 1.57 -0.27
C ASP A 81 15.65 2.14 0.86
N ILE A 82 16.31 2.49 1.96
CA ILE A 82 15.68 3.26 3.03
C ILE A 82 15.45 4.68 2.49
N HIS A 83 14.21 5.13 2.53
CA HIS A 83 13.80 6.43 1.96
C HIS A 83 12.66 7.08 2.74
N ARG A 84 12.39 8.33 2.43
CA ARG A 84 11.15 9.03 2.75
C ARG A 84 10.38 9.26 1.47
N ASP A 85 9.06 9.24 1.54
CA ASP A 85 8.25 9.71 0.43
C ASP A 85 8.40 11.24 0.31
N GLU A 86 8.32 11.73 -0.92
CA GLU A 86 8.44 13.17 -1.15
C GLU A 86 7.22 13.93 -0.61
N PRO A 87 7.44 15.14 -0.05
CA PRO A 87 6.32 16.01 0.32
C PRO A 87 5.41 16.29 -0.89
N PRO A 88 4.09 16.50 -0.70
CA PRO A 88 3.45 16.74 0.58
C PRO A 88 2.89 15.51 1.30
N VAL A 89 3.21 14.29 0.85
CA VAL A 89 2.65 13.06 1.44
C VAL A 89 3.27 12.80 2.81
N ILE A 90 2.43 12.77 3.84
CA ILE A 90 2.84 12.48 5.23
C ILE A 90 2.40 11.08 5.62
N ALA A 91 1.22 10.66 5.19
CA ALA A 91 0.68 9.35 5.49
C ALA A 91 -0.05 8.76 4.28
N LYS A 92 -0.06 7.44 4.22
CA LYS A 92 -0.76 6.68 3.18
C LYS A 92 -1.33 5.39 3.77
N ILE A 93 -2.19 4.72 3.02
CA ILE A 93 -2.66 3.37 3.37
C ILE A 93 -2.02 2.39 2.41
N ASN A 94 -1.38 1.36 2.96
CA ASN A 94 -0.92 0.20 2.23
C ASN A 94 -1.90 -0.95 2.42
N PHE A 95 -2.26 -1.60 1.31
CA PHE A 95 -3.21 -2.69 1.29
C PHE A 95 -2.58 -3.95 0.68
N PRO A 96 -2.49 -5.06 1.45
CA PRO A 96 -1.93 -6.32 0.98
C PRO A 96 -2.88 -7.01 0.01
N VAL A 97 -2.36 -7.51 -1.10
CA VAL A 97 -3.18 -8.20 -2.13
C VAL A 97 -2.74 -9.63 -2.36
N LEU A 98 -1.45 -9.88 -2.55
CA LEU A 98 -0.95 -11.21 -2.88
C LEU A 98 0.44 -11.44 -2.28
N ASN A 99 0.62 -12.58 -1.60
CA ASN A 99 1.91 -13.06 -1.07
C ASN A 99 2.62 -12.03 -0.19
N THR A 100 1.88 -11.42 0.74
CA THR A 100 2.42 -10.39 1.63
C THR A 100 2.88 -10.92 2.99
N SER A 101 2.76 -12.22 3.23
CA SER A 101 3.30 -12.87 4.43
C SER A 101 4.83 -12.88 4.40
N ASP A 102 5.44 -12.78 5.57
CA ASP A 102 6.89 -12.68 5.75
C ASP A 102 7.52 -11.52 4.95
N THR A 103 6.78 -10.43 4.85
CA THR A 103 7.25 -9.14 4.34
C THR A 103 6.87 -8.05 5.32
N TYR A 104 7.76 -7.07 5.52
CA TYR A 104 7.65 -6.12 6.63
C TYR A 104 7.84 -4.70 6.16
N ASN A 105 7.01 -3.79 6.66
CA ASN A 105 7.35 -2.36 6.66
C ASN A 105 8.23 -2.09 7.89
N VAL A 106 9.33 -1.39 7.68
CA VAL A 106 10.32 -1.08 8.72
C VAL A 106 10.61 0.41 8.71
N TRP A 107 10.60 1.04 9.89
CA TRP A 107 10.91 2.46 10.07
C TRP A 107 12.19 2.66 10.84
N PHE A 108 12.87 3.75 10.52
CA PHE A 108 14.17 4.10 11.09
C PHE A 108 14.16 5.55 11.60
N ASP A 109 14.98 5.80 12.62
CA ASP A 109 15.29 7.18 13.02
C ASP A 109 16.33 7.81 12.07
N ASP A 110 16.69 9.07 12.35
CA ASP A 110 17.65 9.80 11.50
C ASP A 110 19.09 9.25 11.58
N HIS A 111 19.35 8.33 12.50
CA HIS A 111 20.62 7.61 12.62
C HIS A 111 20.58 6.21 12.00
N SER A 112 19.53 5.90 11.24
CA SER A 112 19.29 4.58 10.62
C SER A 112 19.13 3.44 11.61
N THR A 113 18.67 3.74 12.83
CA THR A 113 18.31 2.74 13.84
C THR A 113 16.84 2.38 13.67
N GLU A 114 16.54 1.08 13.61
CA GLU A 114 15.15 0.61 13.51
C GLU A 114 14.34 1.04 14.75
N ILE A 115 13.20 1.67 14.51
CA ILE A 115 12.30 2.15 15.56
C ILE A 115 10.95 1.43 15.56
N ASP A 116 10.54 0.88 14.41
CA ASP A 116 9.23 0.22 14.27
C ASP A 116 9.27 -0.82 13.16
N ARG A 117 8.42 -1.85 13.27
CA ARG A 117 8.30 -2.93 12.28
C ARG A 117 6.89 -3.53 12.32
N VAL A 118 6.32 -3.81 11.16
CA VAL A 118 5.03 -4.51 11.05
C VAL A 118 5.00 -5.41 9.82
N GLU A 119 4.41 -6.60 9.94
CA GLU A 119 4.18 -7.49 8.80
C GLU A 119 3.11 -6.91 7.86
N CYS A 120 3.31 -7.11 6.57
CA CYS A 120 2.46 -6.53 5.51
C CYS A 120 1.19 -7.36 5.22
N ASP A 121 0.70 -8.16 6.14
CA ASP A 121 -0.42 -9.10 5.93
C ASP A 121 -1.80 -8.47 6.19
N ARG A 122 -1.83 -7.24 6.69
CA ARG A 122 -3.06 -6.47 6.98
C ARG A 122 -2.95 -5.05 6.46
N PRO A 123 -4.07 -4.38 6.15
CA PRO A 123 -4.03 -2.99 5.77
C PRO A 123 -3.56 -2.13 6.93
N ILE A 124 -2.67 -1.19 6.63
CA ILE A 124 -2.12 -0.24 7.61
C ILE A 124 -2.19 1.18 7.07
N VAL A 125 -2.45 2.13 7.96
CA VAL A 125 -2.07 3.51 7.73
C VAL A 125 -0.65 3.68 8.24
N LEU A 126 0.21 4.36 7.48
CA LEU A 126 1.62 4.50 7.82
C LEU A 126 2.12 5.93 7.56
N ARG A 127 3.09 6.32 8.39
CA ARG A 127 3.90 7.53 8.17
C ARG A 127 4.89 7.27 7.04
N SER A 128 4.78 8.03 5.98
CA SER A 128 5.68 7.93 4.82
C SER A 128 6.74 9.05 4.77
N ASP A 129 6.61 10.04 5.65
CA ASP A 129 7.57 11.12 5.86
C ASP A 129 8.73 10.73 6.81
N ILE A 130 8.67 9.57 7.43
CA ILE A 130 9.75 8.97 8.23
C ILE A 130 10.55 8.02 7.34
N LEU A 131 11.85 7.87 7.59
CA LEU A 131 12.70 6.88 6.91
C LEU A 131 12.09 5.49 7.05
N HIS A 132 11.88 4.81 5.93
CA HIS A 132 11.27 3.48 5.90
C HIS A 132 11.72 2.66 4.70
N THR A 133 11.47 1.37 4.78
CA THR A 133 11.70 0.40 3.69
C THR A 133 10.76 -0.78 3.81
N VAL A 134 10.77 -1.65 2.81
CA VAL A 134 10.15 -2.98 2.87
C VAL A 134 11.25 -4.02 2.92
N GLU A 135 11.20 -4.90 3.91
CA GLU A 135 12.06 -6.07 4.03
C GLU A 135 11.31 -7.34 3.64
N ILE A 136 11.95 -8.19 2.88
CA ILE A 136 11.41 -9.46 2.41
C ILE A 136 12.11 -10.60 3.16
N GLY A 137 11.33 -11.41 3.88
CA GLY A 137 11.84 -12.55 4.64
C GLY A 137 12.16 -13.75 3.74
N GLU A 138 12.81 -14.75 4.32
CA GLU A 138 13.28 -15.95 3.60
C GLU A 138 12.14 -16.84 3.11
N THR A 139 10.99 -16.81 3.79
CA THR A 139 9.83 -17.66 3.43
C THR A 139 8.80 -16.92 2.57
N ALA A 140 9.09 -15.70 2.16
CA ALA A 140 8.19 -14.91 1.31
C ALA A 140 7.96 -15.60 -0.04
N CYS A 141 6.73 -15.50 -0.54
CA CYS A 141 6.32 -16.04 -1.83
C CYS A 141 6.23 -14.93 -2.88
N TYR A 142 6.34 -15.31 -4.14
CA TYR A 142 6.33 -14.37 -5.27
C TYR A 142 5.32 -14.81 -6.34
N PRO A 143 4.77 -13.87 -7.15
CA PRO A 143 4.95 -12.42 -7.01
C PRO A 143 4.28 -11.88 -5.75
N ARG A 144 4.87 -10.84 -5.14
CA ARG A 144 4.26 -10.10 -4.04
C ARG A 144 3.63 -8.83 -4.57
N LEU A 145 2.37 -8.60 -4.26
CA LEU A 145 1.60 -7.45 -4.73
C LEU A 145 0.96 -6.70 -3.56
N GLN A 146 1.18 -5.40 -3.50
CA GLN A 146 0.59 -4.49 -2.54
C GLN A 146 0.15 -3.21 -3.24
N PHE A 147 -1.01 -2.69 -2.87
CA PHE A 147 -1.48 -1.37 -3.31
C PHE A 147 -1.20 -0.31 -2.25
N SER A 148 -0.96 0.91 -2.71
CA SER A 148 -0.79 2.09 -1.85
C SER A 148 -1.73 3.20 -2.29
N PHE A 149 -2.33 3.88 -1.32
CA PHE A 149 -3.31 4.94 -1.55
C PHE A 149 -2.90 6.20 -0.81
N CYS A 150 -2.86 7.32 -1.54
CA CYS A 150 -2.74 8.66 -0.98
C CYS A 150 -4.08 9.39 -1.13
N PHE A 151 -4.35 10.32 -0.24
CA PHE A 151 -5.67 10.95 -0.11
C PHE A 151 -5.57 12.46 -0.20
N TYR A 152 -6.67 13.12 -0.61
CA TYR A 152 -6.76 14.57 -0.58
C TYR A 152 -6.72 15.12 0.84
N ASN A 153 -7.28 14.37 1.80
CA ASN A 153 -7.17 14.64 3.23
C ASN A 153 -6.26 13.59 3.86
N GLU A 154 -5.13 14.03 4.42
CA GLU A 154 -4.16 13.12 5.03
C GLU A 154 -4.80 12.26 6.13
N PRO A 155 -4.61 10.92 6.13
CA PRO A 155 -5.26 10.02 7.08
C PRO A 155 -4.60 10.00 8.46
N LEU A 156 -4.09 11.14 8.94
CA LEU A 156 -3.35 11.27 10.21
C LEU A 156 -4.21 10.92 11.43
N HIS A 157 -5.53 11.15 11.35
CA HIS A 157 -6.46 10.80 12.42
C HIS A 157 -6.56 9.28 12.67
N LEU A 158 -6.12 8.47 11.71
CA LEU A 158 -6.09 7.02 11.85
C LEU A 158 -4.81 6.50 12.53
N LEU A 159 -3.80 7.35 12.71
CA LEU A 159 -2.55 7.04 13.41
C LEU A 159 -2.71 7.23 14.93
N LYS A 160 -3.47 6.39 15.56
CA LYS A 160 -3.77 6.50 17.01
C LYS A 160 -2.89 5.60 17.86
#